data_2336d2ab6ea1e751e9c781ceaa031c11
#
_entry.id   2336d2ab6ea1e751e9c781ceaa031c11
#
_cell.length_a   1.000
_cell.length_b   1.000
_cell.length_c   1.000
_cell.angle_alpha   90.00
_cell.angle_beta   90.00
_cell.angle_gamma   90.00
#
_symmetry.space_group_name_H-M   'P 1'
#
loop_
_entity.id
_entity.type
_entity.pdbx_description
1 polymer ?
#
loop_
_entity_poly.entity_id
_entity_poly.type
_entity_poly.pdbx_seq_one_letter_code
_entity_poly.pdbx_strand_id
1 'polypeptide(L)'
;HRDLHKEYRRQRQMCIRDRLWSDCKIKATSKGAQIVFAGSMFEAGLHPNWQYLNHAPTNNYVNTVKLVSPWHIRTSPGWGVLQLPLQYEFNDKFDIAMGIVHTDVLHEVNPQLMIKTEDEISLKVGDPIAMYIPIKLNKAVEKSVSIGYSTVDQIKSYKRGSLGGFLKFTQSYRWLIERLNEYRT
;
A
#
# COMPACT_ATOMS: atom_id res chain seq x y z
N HIS A 1 31.57 16.90 0.65
CA HIS A 1 31.02 15.77 -0.13
C HIS A 1 30.85 14.45 0.65
N ARG A 2 31.64 14.18 1.69
CA ARG A 2 31.54 12.95 2.50
C ARG A 2 30.29 12.93 3.41
N ASP A 3 29.84 14.06 3.89
CA ASP A 3 28.70 14.13 4.83
C ASP A 3 27.35 14.00 4.12
N LEU A 4 27.22 14.53 2.89
CA LEU A 4 26.04 14.32 2.05
C LEU A 4 25.81 12.85 1.71
N HIS A 5 26.88 12.07 1.50
CA HIS A 5 26.75 10.61 1.28
C HIS A 5 26.32 9.82 2.53
N LYS A 6 26.67 10.29 3.73
CA LYS A 6 26.22 9.69 4.99
C LYS A 6 24.74 9.98 5.25
N GLU A 7 24.31 11.20 4.98
CA GLU A 7 22.92 11.63 5.12
C GLU A 7 22.00 10.90 4.12
N TYR A 8 22.45 10.78 2.88
CA TYR A 8 21.77 10.03 1.83
C TYR A 8 21.67 8.51 2.15
N ARG A 9 22.68 7.92 2.80
CA ARG A 9 22.62 6.54 3.30
C ARG A 9 21.66 6.39 4.48
N ARG A 10 21.58 7.37 5.39
CA ARG A 10 20.62 7.35 6.50
C ARG A 10 19.17 7.51 6.01
N GLN A 11 18.92 8.37 5.03
CA GLN A 11 17.59 8.49 4.41
C GLN A 11 17.18 7.20 3.70
N ARG A 12 18.11 6.48 3.05
CA ARG A 12 17.82 5.16 2.47
C ARG A 12 17.46 4.08 3.50
N GLN A 13 17.90 4.22 4.73
CA GLN A 13 17.57 3.27 5.81
C GLN A 13 16.20 3.53 6.45
N MET A 14 15.61 4.70 6.24
CA MET A 14 14.31 5.07 6.80
C MET A 14 13.13 4.77 5.88
N CYS A 15 13.38 4.42 4.62
CA CYS A 15 12.33 4.15 3.65
C CYS A 15 12.35 2.68 3.23
N ILE A 16 11.22 2.02 3.40
CA ILE A 16 11.00 0.67 2.87
C ILE A 16 10.56 0.85 1.40
N ARG A 17 11.37 0.33 0.47
CA ARG A 17 10.96 0.24 -0.94
C ARG A 17 10.23 -1.06 -1.14
N ASP A 18 8.94 -0.97 -1.42
CA ASP A 18 8.15 -2.13 -1.83
C ASP A 18 8.55 -2.54 -3.24
N ARG A 19 8.74 -3.85 -3.42
CA ARG A 19 9.12 -4.43 -4.71
C ARG A 19 8.06 -5.41 -5.14
N LEU A 20 7.78 -5.40 -6.45
CA LEU A 20 6.83 -6.33 -7.03
C LEU A 20 7.29 -7.78 -6.78
N TRP A 21 6.37 -8.61 -6.40
CA TRP A 21 6.60 -10.00 -5.96
C TRP A 21 6.41 -11.04 -7.07
N SER A 22 5.85 -10.62 -8.20
CA SER A 22 5.65 -11.46 -9.38
C SER A 22 5.58 -10.60 -10.63
N ASP A 23 5.99 -11.14 -11.76
CA ASP A 23 5.73 -10.51 -13.04
C ASP A 23 4.24 -10.24 -13.18
N CYS A 24 3.88 -9.06 -13.63
CA CYS A 24 2.50 -8.61 -13.74
C CYS A 24 2.30 -7.80 -15.02
N LYS A 25 1.20 -8.07 -15.72
CA LYS A 25 0.72 -7.29 -16.85
C LYS A 25 -0.61 -6.64 -16.48
N ILE A 26 -0.71 -5.35 -16.74
CA ILE A 26 -1.90 -4.55 -16.45
C ILE A 26 -2.34 -3.85 -17.71
N LYS A 27 -3.59 -4.06 -18.12
CA LYS A 27 -4.23 -3.29 -19.17
C LYS A 27 -5.51 -2.69 -18.62
N ALA A 28 -5.52 -1.37 -18.43
CA ALA A 28 -6.65 -0.65 -17.86
C ALA A 28 -7.38 0.14 -18.95
N THR A 29 -8.69 0.27 -18.80
CA THR A 29 -9.55 1.15 -19.57
C THR A 29 -10.48 1.88 -18.62
N SER A 30 -11.20 2.89 -19.09
CA SER A 30 -12.22 3.58 -18.30
C SER A 30 -13.33 2.66 -17.77
N LYS A 31 -13.52 1.47 -18.40
CA LYS A 31 -14.57 0.51 -18.05
C LYS A 31 -14.08 -0.62 -17.13
N GLY A 32 -12.78 -0.77 -16.96
CA GLY A 32 -12.22 -1.84 -16.14
C GLY A 32 -10.73 -2.04 -16.36
N ALA A 33 -10.17 -3.07 -15.72
CA ALA A 33 -8.78 -3.47 -15.94
C ALA A 33 -8.67 -4.99 -16.00
N GLN A 34 -7.78 -5.44 -16.87
CA GLN A 34 -7.30 -6.81 -16.89
C GLN A 34 -5.91 -6.84 -16.26
N ILE A 35 -5.75 -7.68 -15.23
CA ILE A 35 -4.49 -7.83 -14.51
C ILE A 35 -4.13 -9.33 -14.55
N VAL A 36 -2.91 -9.63 -15.01
CA VAL A 36 -2.40 -10.99 -15.14
C VAL A 36 -1.06 -11.08 -14.45
N PHE A 37 -0.97 -11.91 -13.42
CA PHE A 37 0.28 -12.29 -12.79
C PHE A 37 0.86 -13.55 -13.41
N ALA A 38 2.17 -13.70 -13.38
CA ALA A 38 2.84 -14.93 -13.84
C ALA A 38 2.54 -16.14 -12.95
N GLY A 39 2.11 -15.91 -11.69
CA GLY A 39 1.69 -16.97 -10.75
C GLY A 39 0.22 -16.85 -10.37
N SER A 40 -0.45 -17.97 -10.21
CA SER A 40 -1.89 -18.05 -9.89
C SER A 40 -2.25 -17.69 -8.45
N MET A 41 -1.26 -17.42 -7.59
CA MET A 41 -1.47 -17.16 -6.15
C MET A 41 -1.66 -15.69 -5.81
N PHE A 42 -1.54 -14.79 -6.78
CA PHE A 42 -1.58 -13.35 -6.54
C PHE A 42 -2.90 -12.76 -7.02
N GLU A 43 -3.37 -11.77 -6.28
CA GLU A 43 -4.64 -11.12 -6.51
C GLU A 43 -4.43 -9.63 -6.80
N ALA A 44 -5.28 -9.10 -7.63
CA ALA A 44 -5.43 -7.67 -7.83
C ALA A 44 -6.89 -7.35 -8.13
N GLY A 45 -7.28 -6.12 -7.94
CA GLY A 45 -8.65 -5.69 -8.21
C GLY A 45 -8.72 -4.21 -8.58
N LEU A 46 -9.88 -3.81 -9.04
CA LEU A 46 -10.18 -2.41 -9.22
C LEU A 46 -10.41 -1.73 -7.88
N HIS A 47 -9.80 -0.58 -7.71
CA HIS A 47 -10.10 0.27 -6.57
C HIS A 47 -11.22 1.25 -6.97
N PRO A 48 -12.25 1.45 -6.12
CA PRO A 48 -13.35 2.34 -6.46
C PRO A 48 -12.89 3.77 -6.71
N ASN A 49 -13.09 4.28 -7.92
CA ASN A 49 -12.64 5.61 -8.32
C ASN A 49 -13.26 6.73 -7.46
N TRP A 50 -14.45 6.52 -6.91
CA TRP A 50 -15.13 7.51 -6.07
C TRP A 50 -14.34 7.92 -4.82
N GLN A 51 -13.40 7.08 -4.36
CA GLN A 51 -12.53 7.40 -3.23
C GLN A 51 -11.51 8.50 -3.56
N TYR A 52 -11.25 8.74 -4.84
CA TYR A 52 -10.31 9.76 -5.32
C TYR A 52 -10.97 10.95 -6.01
N LEU A 53 -12.29 10.87 -6.30
CA LEU A 53 -13.01 11.87 -7.09
C LEU A 53 -12.90 13.31 -6.57
N ASN A 54 -12.69 13.47 -5.28
CA ASN A 54 -12.55 14.80 -4.67
C ASN A 54 -11.08 15.27 -4.56
N HIS A 55 -10.10 14.44 -4.91
CA HIS A 55 -8.70 14.69 -4.62
C HIS A 55 -7.75 14.47 -5.80
N ALA A 56 -8.18 13.78 -6.84
CA ALA A 56 -7.39 13.60 -8.05
C ALA A 56 -8.03 14.35 -9.22
N PRO A 57 -7.22 15.01 -10.06
CA PRO A 57 -7.69 15.48 -11.36
C PRO A 57 -8.17 14.26 -12.14
N THR A 58 -9.47 14.09 -12.24
CA THR A 58 -10.13 12.90 -12.82
C THR A 58 -9.74 12.66 -14.29
N ASN A 59 -9.16 13.66 -14.94
CA ASN A 59 -8.82 13.64 -16.37
C ASN A 59 -7.47 12.98 -16.68
N ASN A 60 -6.65 12.65 -15.67
CA ASN A 60 -5.29 12.14 -15.90
C ASN A 60 -5.14 10.64 -15.65
N TYR A 61 -6.18 9.98 -15.12
CA TYR A 61 -6.12 8.57 -14.81
C TYR A 61 -7.25 7.79 -15.47
N VAL A 62 -6.86 6.71 -16.12
CA VAL A 62 -7.80 5.79 -16.79
C VAL A 62 -8.57 4.98 -15.76
N ASN A 63 -7.85 4.41 -14.79
CA ASN A 63 -8.43 3.59 -13.73
C ASN A 63 -7.44 3.44 -12.57
N THR A 64 -7.90 2.90 -11.44
CA THR A 64 -7.04 2.57 -10.29
C THR A 64 -7.06 1.07 -10.03
N VAL A 65 -5.88 0.47 -10.02
CA VAL A 65 -5.66 -0.95 -9.76
C VAL A 65 -5.03 -1.11 -8.39
N LYS A 66 -5.65 -1.92 -7.53
CA LYS A 66 -5.11 -2.33 -6.23
C LYS A 66 -4.41 -3.68 -6.39
N LEU A 67 -3.13 -3.73 -6.11
CA LEU A 67 -2.39 -4.99 -6.01
C LEU A 67 -2.50 -5.52 -4.57
N VAL A 68 -2.87 -6.79 -4.42
CA VAL A 68 -2.90 -7.44 -3.09
C VAL A 68 -1.51 -7.96 -2.78
N SER A 69 -0.84 -7.26 -1.88
CA SER A 69 0.54 -7.59 -1.49
C SER A 69 0.60 -8.84 -0.62
N PRO A 70 1.54 -9.77 -0.85
CA PRO A 70 1.81 -10.87 0.06
C PRO A 70 2.54 -10.42 1.33
N TRP A 71 3.01 -9.18 1.36
CA TRP A 71 3.76 -8.62 2.48
C TRP A 71 2.83 -7.98 3.50
N HIS A 72 3.17 -8.16 4.76
CA HIS A 72 2.50 -7.52 5.87
C HIS A 72 3.48 -6.65 6.63
N ILE A 73 3.14 -5.37 6.82
CA ILE A 73 3.91 -4.46 7.67
C ILE A 73 3.20 -4.36 9.02
N ARG A 74 3.91 -4.70 10.08
CA ARG A 74 3.41 -4.54 11.43
C ARG A 74 4.21 -3.48 12.16
N THR A 75 3.53 -2.47 12.67
CA THR A 75 4.13 -1.44 13.51
C THR A 75 3.64 -1.55 14.94
N SER A 76 4.33 -0.92 15.86
CA SER A 76 3.88 -0.78 17.24
C SER A 76 2.61 0.08 17.32
N PRO A 77 1.76 -0.09 18.33
CA PRO A 77 0.60 0.78 18.54
C PRO A 77 0.95 2.26 18.47
N GLY A 78 0.16 3.03 17.73
CA GLY A 78 0.38 4.45 17.50
C GLY A 78 1.41 4.77 16.41
N TRP A 79 1.89 3.77 15.66
CA TRP A 79 2.71 3.94 14.48
C TRP A 79 2.01 3.37 13.25
N GLY A 80 2.20 4.03 12.13
CA GLY A 80 1.77 3.57 10.81
C GLY A 80 2.83 3.82 9.78
N VAL A 81 2.48 3.64 8.53
CA VAL A 81 3.36 3.99 7.42
C VAL A 81 2.67 4.97 6.48
N LEU A 82 3.44 5.90 5.97
CA LEU A 82 3.05 6.76 4.86
C LEU A 82 3.48 6.06 3.56
N GLN A 83 2.51 5.68 2.74
CA GLN A 83 2.73 5.18 1.39
C GLN A 83 2.95 6.36 0.44
N LEU A 84 4.00 6.32 -0.33
CA LEU A 84 4.41 7.35 -1.28
C LEU A 84 4.78 6.73 -2.63
N PRO A 85 4.68 7.48 -3.73
CA PRO A 85 5.33 7.13 -4.98
C PRO A 85 6.84 7.10 -4.80
N LEU A 86 7.51 6.41 -5.70
CA LEU A 86 8.97 6.34 -5.72
C LEU A 86 9.55 7.73 -6.00
N GLN A 87 10.41 8.20 -5.10
CA GLN A 87 11.13 9.45 -5.32
C GLN A 87 12.25 9.23 -6.34
N TYR A 88 12.39 10.19 -7.25
CA TYR A 88 13.42 10.20 -8.31
C TYR A 88 13.28 9.09 -9.36
N GLU A 89 12.20 8.32 -9.36
CA GLU A 89 11.85 7.37 -10.41
C GLU A 89 10.58 7.87 -11.08
N PHE A 90 10.72 8.52 -12.22
CA PHE A 90 9.58 9.02 -12.99
C PHE A 90 8.94 7.87 -13.75
N ASN A 91 7.66 7.67 -13.53
CA ASN A 91 6.85 6.70 -14.25
C ASN A 91 5.71 7.43 -14.96
N ASP A 92 5.71 7.35 -16.29
CA ASP A 92 4.70 7.98 -17.14
C ASP A 92 3.42 7.15 -17.27
N LYS A 93 3.44 5.88 -16.84
CA LYS A 93 2.34 4.92 -17.01
C LYS A 93 1.40 4.86 -15.82
N PHE A 94 1.88 5.06 -14.61
CA PHE A 94 1.07 5.07 -13.40
C PHE A 94 1.69 5.92 -12.28
N ASP A 95 0.87 6.34 -11.35
CA ASP A 95 1.28 6.87 -10.05
C ASP A 95 0.84 5.92 -8.94
N ILE A 96 1.47 6.04 -7.78
CA ILE A 96 1.02 5.36 -6.57
C ILE A 96 0.16 6.33 -5.75
N ALA A 97 -1.02 5.88 -5.34
CA ALA A 97 -1.86 6.64 -4.44
C ALA A 97 -1.13 6.85 -3.10
N MET A 98 -0.98 8.10 -2.71
CA MET A 98 -0.40 8.46 -1.42
C MET A 98 -1.41 8.26 -0.31
N GLY A 99 -0.97 7.76 0.84
CA GLY A 99 -1.87 7.59 1.96
C GLY A 99 -1.18 7.08 3.22
N ILE A 100 -1.85 7.26 4.35
CA ILE A 100 -1.40 6.71 5.62
C ILE A 100 -2.07 5.35 5.82
N VAL A 101 -1.26 4.32 6.04
CA VAL A 101 -1.72 2.99 6.38
C VAL A 101 -1.47 2.76 7.87
N HIS A 102 -2.54 2.46 8.61
CA HIS A 102 -2.50 2.16 10.03
C HIS A 102 -2.00 0.74 10.26
N THR A 103 -0.71 0.52 10.09
CA THR A 103 -0.06 -0.80 10.17
C THR A 103 0.07 -1.34 11.59
N ASP A 104 -0.29 -0.55 12.59
CA ASP A 104 -0.51 -1.02 13.96
C ASP A 104 -1.79 -1.86 14.10
N VAL A 105 -2.68 -1.78 13.10
CA VAL A 105 -4.00 -2.41 13.07
C VAL A 105 -4.21 -3.25 11.83
N LEU A 106 -4.03 -2.63 10.67
CA LEU A 106 -4.14 -3.25 9.35
C LEU A 106 -2.74 -3.50 8.84
N HIS A 107 -2.35 -4.76 8.78
CA HIS A 107 -0.99 -5.11 8.41
C HIS A 107 -0.79 -5.29 6.90
N GLU A 108 -1.88 -5.35 6.14
CA GLU A 108 -1.84 -5.44 4.69
C GLU A 108 -1.51 -4.09 4.08
N VAL A 109 -0.46 -4.06 3.27
CA VAL A 109 -0.09 -2.90 2.47
C VAL A 109 -0.34 -3.23 1.00
N ASN A 110 -1.40 -2.67 0.49
CA ASN A 110 -1.88 -2.98 -0.86
C ASN A 110 -1.68 -1.74 -1.74
N PRO A 111 -0.59 -1.67 -2.53
CA PRO A 111 -0.33 -0.50 -3.37
C PRO A 111 -1.44 -0.31 -4.41
N GLN A 112 -1.86 0.93 -4.56
CA GLN A 112 -2.90 1.34 -5.49
C GLN A 112 -2.24 2.13 -6.60
N LEU A 113 -2.27 1.54 -7.81
CA LEU A 113 -1.69 2.11 -9.01
C LEU A 113 -2.75 2.91 -9.74
N MET A 114 -2.58 4.21 -9.80
CA MET A 114 -3.41 5.12 -10.59
C MET A 114 -2.89 5.13 -12.04
N ILE A 115 -3.55 4.38 -12.90
CA ILE A 115 -3.09 4.12 -14.27
C ILE A 115 -3.35 5.33 -15.17
N LYS A 116 -2.33 5.76 -15.92
CA LYS A 116 -2.38 6.94 -16.80
C LYS A 116 -2.57 6.59 -18.28
N THR A 117 -2.41 5.34 -18.67
CA THR A 117 -2.44 4.91 -20.08
C THR A 117 -3.37 3.72 -20.27
N GLU A 118 -3.94 3.60 -21.46
CA GLU A 118 -4.65 2.38 -21.89
C GLU A 118 -3.74 1.33 -22.51
N ASP A 119 -2.46 1.65 -22.70
CA ASP A 119 -1.46 0.69 -23.14
C ASP A 119 -1.16 -0.36 -22.09
N GLU A 120 -0.71 -1.54 -22.52
CA GLU A 120 -0.31 -2.59 -21.58
C GLU A 120 0.94 -2.16 -20.79
N ILE A 121 0.85 -2.23 -19.49
CA ILE A 121 1.96 -2.03 -18.55
C ILE A 121 2.50 -3.39 -18.16
N SER A 122 3.78 -3.63 -18.43
CA SER A 122 4.49 -4.83 -17.99
C SER A 122 5.42 -4.48 -16.84
N LEU A 123 5.23 -5.10 -15.70
CA LEU A 123 6.04 -4.97 -14.51
C LEU A 123 6.73 -6.30 -14.22
N LYS A 124 7.96 -6.25 -13.76
CA LYS A 124 8.78 -7.42 -13.45
C LYS A 124 8.91 -7.63 -11.95
N VAL A 125 9.09 -8.89 -11.55
CA VAL A 125 9.45 -9.22 -10.18
C VAL A 125 10.69 -8.43 -9.75
N GLY A 126 10.63 -7.81 -8.58
CA GLY A 126 11.70 -6.96 -8.06
C GLY A 126 11.64 -5.50 -8.50
N ASP A 127 10.78 -5.13 -9.45
CA ASP A 127 10.56 -3.72 -9.79
C ASP A 127 10.08 -2.96 -8.55
N PRO A 128 10.66 -1.80 -8.24
CA PRO A 128 10.17 -0.98 -7.16
C PRO A 128 8.81 -0.38 -7.55
N ILE A 129 7.83 -0.45 -6.66
CA ILE A 129 6.47 0.05 -6.92
C ILE A 129 6.03 1.16 -5.98
N ALA A 130 6.39 1.08 -4.72
CA ALA A 130 6.00 2.07 -3.72
C ALA A 130 7.11 2.28 -2.69
N MET A 131 6.96 3.35 -1.92
CA MET A 131 7.84 3.65 -0.79
C MET A 131 6.99 3.82 0.47
N TYR A 132 7.44 3.22 1.57
CA TYR A 132 6.81 3.35 2.88
C TYR A 132 7.74 4.02 3.86
N ILE A 133 7.24 5.06 4.53
CA ILE A 133 7.96 5.78 5.59
C ILE A 133 7.21 5.54 6.90
N PRO A 134 7.85 4.98 7.93
CA PRO A 134 7.23 4.87 9.25
C PRO A 134 6.92 6.26 9.81
N ILE A 135 5.70 6.44 10.29
CA ILE A 135 5.25 7.69 10.88
C ILE A 135 4.59 7.44 12.24
N LYS A 136 4.76 8.36 13.14
CA LYS A 136 4.10 8.33 14.45
C LYS A 136 2.68 8.86 14.29
N LEU A 137 1.69 8.04 14.59
CA LEU A 137 0.27 8.38 14.53
C LEU A 137 -0.20 9.04 15.83
N ASN A 138 0.47 8.74 16.95
CA ASN A 138 0.14 9.27 18.26
C ASN A 138 1.42 9.72 18.97
N LYS A 139 1.40 10.89 19.58
CA LYS A 139 2.56 11.50 20.27
C LYS A 139 3.04 10.74 21.51
N ALA A 140 2.27 9.77 22.00
CA ALA A 140 2.49 9.18 23.33
C ALA A 140 3.42 7.96 23.37
N VAL A 141 3.82 7.35 22.26
CA VAL A 141 4.54 6.07 22.30
C VAL A 141 5.70 6.00 21.31
N GLU A 142 6.91 5.84 21.83
CA GLU A 142 8.09 5.49 21.03
C GLU A 142 8.28 3.98 20.99
N LYS A 143 8.08 3.38 19.81
CA LYS A 143 8.31 1.95 19.60
C LYS A 143 8.85 1.65 18.21
N SER A 144 9.54 0.52 18.08
CA SER A 144 10.17 0.07 16.85
C SER A 144 9.18 -0.55 15.88
N VAL A 145 9.48 -0.43 14.59
CA VAL A 145 8.82 -1.19 13.51
C VAL A 145 9.51 -2.55 13.39
N SER A 146 8.74 -3.64 13.31
CA SER A 146 9.27 -4.96 13.01
C SER A 146 8.64 -5.52 11.74
N ILE A 147 9.45 -6.16 10.91
CA ILE A 147 9.03 -6.85 9.71
C ILE A 147 9.39 -8.32 9.89
N GLY A 148 8.42 -9.21 9.67
CA GLY A 148 8.63 -10.65 9.85
C GLY A 148 7.58 -11.47 9.11
N TYR A 149 7.76 -12.79 9.14
CA TYR A 149 6.77 -13.72 8.59
C TYR A 149 5.58 -13.84 9.54
N SER A 150 4.36 -13.81 8.97
CA SER A 150 3.15 -14.02 9.75
C SER A 150 2.89 -15.51 9.97
N THR A 151 2.46 -15.87 11.16
CA THR A 151 1.97 -17.23 11.43
C THR A 151 0.62 -17.47 10.75
N VAL A 152 0.24 -18.74 10.57
CA VAL A 152 -1.05 -19.12 9.96
C VAL A 152 -2.23 -18.48 10.71
N ASP A 153 -2.17 -18.38 12.04
CA ASP A 153 -3.24 -17.81 12.84
C ASP A 153 -3.29 -16.28 12.71
N GLN A 154 -2.15 -15.63 12.58
CA GLN A 154 -2.08 -14.21 12.25
C GLN A 154 -2.69 -13.93 10.88
N ILE A 155 -2.37 -14.74 9.85
CA ILE A 155 -2.95 -14.62 8.52
C ILE A 155 -4.47 -14.80 8.55
N LYS A 156 -4.98 -15.80 9.29
CA LYS A 156 -6.42 -15.98 9.46
C LYS A 156 -7.10 -14.80 10.16
N SER A 157 -6.45 -14.24 11.17
CA SER A 157 -6.93 -13.05 11.89
C SER A 157 -6.99 -11.83 10.95
N TYR A 158 -5.94 -11.63 10.14
CA TYR A 158 -5.88 -10.54 9.17
C TYR A 158 -6.95 -10.69 8.08
N LYS A 159 -7.15 -11.91 7.56
CA LYS A 159 -8.21 -12.18 6.58
C LYS A 159 -9.62 -11.94 7.12
N ARG A 160 -9.88 -12.20 8.40
CA ARG A 160 -11.18 -11.86 9.04
C ARG A 160 -11.40 -10.36 9.09
N GLY A 161 -10.35 -9.58 9.33
CA GLY A 161 -10.40 -8.11 9.28
C GLY A 161 -10.68 -7.59 7.87
N SER A 162 -10.03 -8.17 6.84
CA SER A 162 -10.22 -7.76 5.45
C SER A 162 -11.55 -8.23 4.86
N LEU A 163 -12.06 -9.41 5.23
CA LEU A 163 -13.38 -9.91 4.77
C LEU A 163 -14.54 -9.04 5.29
N GLY A 164 -14.39 -8.41 6.45
CA GLY A 164 -15.32 -7.37 6.90
C GLY A 164 -15.39 -6.16 5.97
N GLY A 165 -14.33 -5.92 5.18
CA GLY A 165 -14.25 -4.85 4.19
C GLY A 165 -15.10 -5.04 2.93
N PHE A 166 -15.51 -6.26 2.63
CA PHE A 166 -16.40 -6.54 1.48
C PHE A 166 -17.81 -5.97 1.67
N LEU A 167 -18.24 -5.75 2.90
CA LEU A 167 -19.62 -5.33 3.18
C LEU A 167 -19.84 -3.81 3.26
N LYS A 168 -18.87 -3.01 3.58
CA LYS A 168 -18.82 -1.53 3.46
C LYS A 168 -17.48 -1.04 4.00
N PHE A 169 -16.51 -0.80 3.15
CA PHE A 169 -15.13 -0.40 3.49
C PHE A 169 -15.06 0.72 4.56
N THR A 170 -15.90 1.72 4.46
CA THR A 170 -15.97 2.82 5.42
C THR A 170 -16.46 2.41 6.82
N GLN A 171 -17.32 1.42 6.91
CA GLN A 171 -17.87 0.95 8.21
C GLN A 171 -16.92 0.01 8.91
N SER A 172 -16.24 -0.89 8.19
CA SER A 172 -15.27 -1.81 8.80
C SER A 172 -14.00 -1.09 9.25
N TYR A 173 -13.54 -0.08 8.51
CA TYR A 173 -12.39 0.73 8.92
C TYR A 173 -12.71 1.59 10.14
N ARG A 174 -13.88 2.26 10.15
CA ARG A 174 -14.34 3.03 11.30
C ARG A 174 -14.51 2.14 12.53
N TRP A 175 -15.15 0.99 12.40
CA TRP A 175 -15.33 0.02 13.48
C TRP A 175 -14.01 -0.51 14.03
N LEU A 176 -13.02 -0.79 13.15
CA LEU A 176 -11.67 -1.19 13.56
C LEU A 176 -10.98 -0.10 14.38
N ILE A 177 -11.05 1.15 13.95
CA ILE A 177 -10.46 2.30 14.65
C ILE A 177 -11.16 2.56 15.99
N GLU A 178 -12.49 2.48 16.04
CA GLU A 178 -13.28 2.64 17.25
C GLU A 178 -12.91 1.57 18.30
N ARG A 179 -12.84 0.30 17.88
CA ARG A 179 -12.46 -0.81 18.75
C ARG A 179 -11.04 -0.73 19.30
N LEU A 180 -10.14 -0.12 18.54
CA LEU A 180 -8.77 0.11 19.01
C LEU A 180 -8.65 1.25 20.00
N ASN A 181 -9.47 2.26 19.85
CA ASN A 181 -9.54 3.33 20.85
C ASN A 181 -10.02 2.78 22.19
N GLU A 182 -10.91 1.77 22.19
CA GLU A 182 -11.34 1.06 23.42
C GLU A 182 -10.20 0.28 24.09
N TYR A 183 -9.23 -0.24 23.33
CA TYR A 183 -8.04 -0.94 23.88
C TYR A 183 -6.89 0.02 24.27
N ARG A 184 -7.02 1.31 23.98
CA ARG A 184 -6.01 2.34 24.28
C ARG A 184 -6.33 3.17 25.54
N THR A 185 -7.54 3.05 26.08
CA THR A 185 -7.97 3.56 27.38
C THR A 185 -7.76 2.54 28.48
#